data_10c2e8082c918367f0743e646253983a
#
_entry.id   10c2e8082c918367f0743e646253983a
#
_cell.length_a   1.000
_cell.length_b   1.000
_cell.length_c   1.000
_cell.angle_alpha   90.00
_cell.angle_beta   90.00
_cell.angle_gamma   90.00
#
_symmetry.space_group_name_H-M   'P 1'
#
loop_
_entity.id
_entity.type
_entity.pdbx_description
1 polymer ?
#
loop_
_entity_poly.entity_id
_entity_poly.type
_entity_poly.pdbx_seq_one_letter_code
_entity_poly.pdbx_strand_id
1 'polypeptide(L)'
;MVLEGEGLQEQNRLGLLIKSALSAKSMSMRKLSAAIGMDTASISRIASGKQQPKLEHLQRFAQHLDIPLLDLLTAAGFEAAEPKDSLGELRDALEGSGVNVDNMATQIRKELHKYEAYAQTEEGKELIESSFLAKLDQLRSAGYYIDLLRELYRDYASGQLPAAEQYVIGSALLYFVLSADIIPDFHFPFGYIDDAIAVQIVMEQLELLRRSS
;
A
#
# COMPACT_ATOMS: atom_id res chain seq x y z
N MET A 1 33.31 -2.83 -2.00
CA MET A 1 32.83 -3.32 -3.29
C MET A 1 31.69 -4.31 -3.06
N VAL A 2 30.56 -3.86 -2.47
CA VAL A 2 29.38 -4.73 -2.14
C VAL A 2 28.05 -3.97 -2.35
N LEU A 3 28.02 -2.75 -2.90
CA LEU A 3 26.79 -1.95 -3.04
C LEU A 3 26.13 -1.97 -4.43
N GLU A 4 26.65 -2.74 -5.39
CA GLU A 4 26.07 -2.79 -6.76
C GLU A 4 25.06 -3.96 -6.97
N GLY A 5 24.94 -4.89 -6.02
CA GLY A 5 24.08 -6.09 -6.17
C GLY A 5 22.62 -5.86 -5.73
N GLU A 6 22.36 -5.00 -4.77
CA GLU A 6 21.02 -4.78 -4.22
C GLU A 6 20.14 -3.95 -5.15
N GLY A 7 20.68 -2.91 -5.75
CA GLY A 7 19.94 -2.07 -6.70
C GLY A 7 19.48 -2.76 -7.99
N LEU A 8 20.13 -3.85 -8.40
CA LEU A 8 19.74 -4.64 -9.59
C LEU A 8 18.60 -5.62 -9.33
N GLN A 9 18.41 -6.06 -8.09
CA GLN A 9 17.28 -6.91 -7.71
C GLN A 9 16.00 -6.10 -7.51
N GLU A 10 16.08 -4.90 -6.98
CA GLU A 10 14.92 -3.99 -6.81
C GLU A 10 14.39 -3.50 -8.16
N GLN A 11 15.27 -3.15 -9.12
CA GLN A 11 14.89 -2.69 -10.46
C GLN A 11 14.09 -3.73 -11.28
N ASN A 12 14.01 -4.98 -10.85
CA ASN A 12 13.28 -6.03 -11.59
C ASN A 12 11.92 -6.40 -10.98
N ARG A 13 11.57 -5.88 -9.78
CA ARG A 13 10.31 -6.22 -9.09
C ARG A 13 9.09 -5.87 -9.97
N LEU A 14 9.04 -4.67 -10.52
CA LEU A 14 7.96 -4.23 -11.42
C LEU A 14 7.83 -5.15 -12.64
N GLY A 15 8.97 -5.52 -13.25
CA GLY A 15 8.98 -6.43 -14.38
C GLY A 15 8.47 -7.83 -14.05
N LEU A 16 8.75 -8.32 -12.85
CA LEU A 16 8.24 -9.60 -12.37
C LEU A 16 6.72 -9.55 -12.15
N LEU A 17 6.21 -8.51 -11.52
CA LEU A 17 4.75 -8.31 -11.34
C LEU A 17 4.02 -8.27 -12.68
N ILE A 18 4.48 -7.45 -13.63
CA ILE A 18 3.88 -7.35 -14.96
C ILE A 18 3.90 -8.71 -15.69
N LYS A 19 5.04 -9.42 -15.68
CA LYS A 19 5.16 -10.72 -16.34
C LYS A 19 4.28 -11.79 -15.71
N SER A 20 4.23 -11.84 -14.37
CA SER A 20 3.38 -12.77 -13.62
C SER A 20 1.90 -12.55 -13.96
N ALA A 21 1.44 -11.30 -13.93
CA ALA A 21 0.06 -10.96 -14.26
C ALA A 21 -0.30 -11.27 -15.72
N LEU A 22 0.61 -10.99 -16.67
CA LEU A 22 0.43 -11.37 -18.06
C LEU A 22 0.28 -12.88 -18.23
N SER A 23 1.11 -13.65 -17.51
CA SER A 23 1.04 -15.12 -17.52
C SER A 23 -0.28 -15.61 -16.92
N ALA A 24 -0.70 -15.08 -15.78
CA ALA A 24 -1.95 -15.43 -15.11
C ALA A 24 -3.18 -15.17 -16.01
N LYS A 25 -3.16 -14.07 -16.77
CA LYS A 25 -4.23 -13.71 -17.71
C LYS A 25 -4.08 -14.34 -19.10
N SER A 26 -3.07 -15.18 -19.35
CA SER A 26 -2.74 -15.70 -20.68
C SER A 26 -2.66 -14.58 -21.74
N MET A 27 -2.12 -13.41 -21.34
CA MET A 27 -2.04 -12.21 -22.14
C MET A 27 -0.62 -11.97 -22.65
N SER A 28 -0.45 -11.66 -23.93
CA SER A 28 0.86 -11.26 -24.47
C SER A 28 1.12 -9.78 -24.27
N MET A 29 2.40 -9.36 -24.27
CA MET A 29 2.77 -7.93 -24.25
C MET A 29 2.16 -7.13 -25.39
N ARG A 30 1.94 -7.74 -26.56
CA ARG A 30 1.26 -7.09 -27.71
C ARG A 30 -0.21 -6.85 -27.42
N LYS A 31 -0.90 -7.81 -26.76
CA LYS A 31 -2.29 -7.62 -26.34
C LYS A 31 -2.39 -6.52 -25.27
N LEU A 32 -1.49 -6.51 -24.30
CA LEU A 32 -1.43 -5.44 -23.32
C LEU A 32 -1.19 -4.08 -23.98
N SER A 33 -0.21 -3.98 -24.87
CA SER A 33 0.11 -2.79 -25.66
C SER A 33 -1.12 -2.20 -26.35
N ALA A 34 -1.89 -3.05 -27.05
CA ALA A 34 -3.12 -2.65 -27.72
C ALA A 34 -4.21 -2.20 -26.74
N ALA A 35 -4.33 -2.87 -25.59
CA ALA A 35 -5.36 -2.57 -24.58
C ALA A 35 -5.12 -1.23 -23.86
N ILE A 36 -3.84 -0.92 -23.55
CA ILE A 36 -3.49 0.27 -22.76
C ILE A 36 -3.02 1.46 -23.62
N GLY A 37 -2.94 1.30 -24.94
CA GLY A 37 -2.50 2.37 -25.85
C GLY A 37 -1.03 2.77 -25.66
N MET A 38 -0.16 1.83 -25.28
CA MET A 38 1.28 2.01 -25.14
C MET A 38 2.04 1.13 -26.15
N ASP A 39 3.15 1.62 -26.68
CA ASP A 39 3.97 0.78 -27.56
C ASP A 39 4.66 -0.35 -26.78
N THR A 40 4.80 -1.51 -27.43
CA THR A 40 5.38 -2.72 -26.81
C THR A 40 6.82 -2.51 -26.36
N ALA A 41 7.60 -1.64 -27.03
CA ALA A 41 8.98 -1.36 -26.67
C ALA A 41 9.06 -0.57 -25.38
N SER A 42 8.15 0.39 -25.15
CA SER A 42 8.04 1.13 -23.90
C SER A 42 7.65 0.21 -22.74
N ILE A 43 6.65 -0.66 -22.93
CA ILE A 43 6.27 -1.65 -21.91
C ILE A 43 7.48 -2.56 -21.57
N SER A 44 8.21 -3.02 -22.59
CA SER A 44 9.39 -3.86 -22.40
C SER A 44 10.52 -3.14 -21.65
N ARG A 45 10.76 -1.85 -21.96
CA ARG A 45 11.78 -1.04 -21.26
C ARG A 45 11.40 -0.81 -19.79
N ILE A 46 10.14 -0.53 -19.51
CA ILE A 46 9.62 -0.39 -18.14
C ILE A 46 9.77 -1.71 -17.40
N ALA A 47 9.29 -2.83 -17.99
CA ALA A 47 9.37 -4.15 -17.37
C ALA A 47 10.80 -4.70 -17.22
N SER A 48 11.78 -4.11 -17.90
CA SER A 48 13.21 -4.46 -17.74
C SER A 48 13.98 -3.47 -16.87
N GLY A 49 13.32 -2.47 -16.28
CA GLY A 49 13.96 -1.42 -15.49
C GLY A 49 14.79 -0.41 -16.29
N LYS A 50 14.73 -0.48 -17.63
CA LYS A 50 15.48 0.44 -18.52
C LYS A 50 14.80 1.79 -18.72
N GLN A 51 13.57 1.93 -18.25
CA GLN A 51 12.78 3.16 -18.31
C GLN A 51 11.93 3.26 -17.04
N GLN A 52 12.04 4.38 -16.34
CA GLN A 52 11.17 4.70 -15.20
C GLN A 52 9.73 4.85 -15.71
N PRO A 53 8.75 4.16 -15.13
CA PRO A 53 7.35 4.35 -15.46
C PRO A 53 6.88 5.71 -14.94
N LYS A 54 5.95 6.32 -15.65
CA LYS A 54 5.13 7.40 -15.11
C LYS A 54 3.94 6.82 -14.38
N LEU A 55 3.30 7.61 -13.49
CA LEU A 55 2.08 7.19 -12.78
C LEU A 55 1.00 6.71 -13.76
N GLU A 56 0.77 7.44 -14.85
CA GLU A 56 -0.21 7.05 -15.88
C GLU A 56 0.04 5.65 -16.49
N HIS A 57 1.32 5.23 -16.58
CA HIS A 57 1.69 3.89 -17.03
C HIS A 57 1.28 2.84 -15.99
N LEU A 58 1.57 3.11 -14.71
CA LEU A 58 1.22 2.21 -13.61
C LEU A 58 -0.30 2.07 -13.45
N GLN A 59 -1.05 3.17 -13.58
CA GLN A 59 -2.52 3.16 -13.56
C GLN A 59 -3.09 2.27 -14.68
N ARG A 60 -2.55 2.39 -15.91
CA ARG A 60 -2.97 1.54 -17.04
C ARG A 60 -2.62 0.07 -16.83
N PHE A 61 -1.44 -0.22 -16.27
CA PHE A 61 -1.08 -1.58 -15.89
C PHE A 61 -2.02 -2.12 -14.81
N ALA A 62 -2.31 -1.34 -13.78
CA ALA A 62 -3.22 -1.71 -12.72
C ALA A 62 -4.59 -2.12 -13.28
N GLN A 63 -5.22 -1.26 -14.09
CA GLN A 63 -6.55 -1.48 -14.66
C GLN A 63 -6.64 -2.72 -15.55
N HIS A 64 -5.59 -3.05 -16.32
CA HIS A 64 -5.66 -4.11 -17.31
C HIS A 64 -5.05 -5.44 -16.85
N LEU A 65 -4.20 -5.39 -15.83
CA LEU A 65 -3.55 -6.56 -15.26
C LEU A 65 -4.15 -7.01 -13.93
N ASP A 66 -5.13 -6.25 -13.39
CA ASP A 66 -5.74 -6.45 -12.06
C ASP A 66 -4.67 -6.54 -10.97
N ILE A 67 -3.67 -5.63 -11.05
CA ILE A 67 -2.64 -5.47 -10.02
C ILE A 67 -2.99 -4.21 -9.23
N PRO A 68 -3.02 -4.25 -7.90
CA PRO A 68 -3.18 -3.04 -7.10
C PRO A 68 -2.15 -1.97 -7.49
N LEU A 69 -2.60 -0.72 -7.63
CA LEU A 69 -1.71 0.39 -8.02
C LEU A 69 -0.54 0.55 -7.04
N LEU A 70 -0.83 0.36 -5.75
CA LEU A 70 0.18 0.47 -4.70
C LEU A 70 1.31 -0.55 -4.88
N ASP A 71 1.00 -1.80 -5.26
CA ASP A 71 2.02 -2.83 -5.53
C ASP A 71 2.91 -2.42 -6.72
N LEU A 72 2.30 -1.81 -7.73
CA LEU A 72 3.04 -1.29 -8.89
C LEU A 72 3.89 -0.08 -8.54
N LEU A 73 3.39 0.84 -7.70
CA LEU A 73 4.14 1.99 -7.19
C LEU A 73 5.36 1.51 -6.40
N THR A 74 5.15 0.66 -5.41
CA THR A 74 6.23 0.06 -4.59
C THR A 74 7.25 -0.67 -5.47
N ALA A 75 6.78 -1.50 -6.39
CA ALA A 75 7.66 -2.25 -7.29
C ALA A 75 8.42 -1.39 -8.32
N ALA A 76 7.93 -0.18 -8.59
CA ALA A 76 8.56 0.81 -9.46
C ALA A 76 9.61 1.66 -8.72
N GLY A 77 9.80 1.42 -7.41
CA GLY A 77 10.72 2.20 -6.58
C GLY A 77 10.13 3.54 -6.11
N PHE A 78 8.82 3.72 -6.24
CA PHE A 78 8.10 4.74 -5.47
C PHE A 78 7.90 4.19 -4.05
N GLU A 79 9.01 3.78 -3.45
CA GLU A 79 8.98 3.38 -2.05
C GLU A 79 8.60 4.60 -1.23
N ALA A 80 7.69 4.41 -0.30
CA ALA A 80 7.63 5.29 0.84
C ALA A 80 9.02 5.24 1.48
N ALA A 81 9.90 6.16 1.06
CA ALA A 81 11.19 6.34 1.67
C ALA A 81 10.95 6.50 3.17
N GLU A 82 11.94 6.09 3.97
CA GLU A 82 11.96 6.21 5.43
C GLU A 82 10.97 7.23 6.03
N PRO A 83 10.28 7.00 7.15
CA PRO A 83 8.99 7.61 7.59
C PRO A 83 8.89 9.14 7.60
N LYS A 84 9.84 9.86 7.03
CA LYS A 84 9.92 11.32 7.14
C LYS A 84 9.03 12.11 6.16
N ASP A 85 8.59 11.53 5.04
CA ASP A 85 7.75 12.26 4.07
C ASP A 85 6.93 11.38 3.10
N SER A 86 6.55 10.18 3.51
CA SER A 86 5.87 9.20 2.65
C SER A 86 4.49 9.65 2.16
N LEU A 87 3.78 10.49 2.90
CA LEU A 87 2.55 11.13 2.41
C LEU A 87 2.85 12.17 1.33
N GLY A 88 3.97 12.91 1.42
CA GLY A 88 4.43 13.82 0.39
C GLY A 88 4.74 13.10 -0.92
N GLU A 89 5.49 12.01 -0.86
CA GLU A 89 5.82 11.19 -2.03
C GLU A 89 4.57 10.57 -2.67
N LEU A 90 3.63 10.09 -1.85
CA LEU A 90 2.35 9.58 -2.35
C LEU A 90 1.52 10.69 -3.00
N ARG A 91 1.52 11.91 -2.42
CA ARG A 91 0.90 13.09 -3.02
C ARG A 91 1.48 13.40 -4.38
N ASP A 92 2.81 13.47 -4.48
CA ASP A 92 3.53 13.77 -5.73
C ASP A 92 3.28 12.66 -6.78
N ALA A 93 3.26 11.40 -6.36
CA ALA A 93 2.97 10.26 -7.24
C ALA A 93 1.53 10.27 -7.77
N LEU A 94 0.58 10.78 -7.00
CA LEU A 94 -0.84 10.88 -7.37
C LEU A 94 -1.21 12.24 -7.97
N GLU A 95 -0.26 13.18 -8.09
CA GLU A 95 -0.51 14.48 -8.71
C GLU A 95 -1.05 14.30 -10.13
N GLY A 96 -2.15 14.98 -10.42
CA GLY A 96 -2.83 14.85 -11.73
C GLY A 96 -3.77 13.65 -11.89
N SER A 97 -3.84 12.74 -10.91
CA SER A 97 -4.77 11.59 -10.95
C SER A 97 -6.21 11.94 -10.54
N GLY A 98 -6.45 13.16 -10.03
CA GLY A 98 -7.71 13.57 -9.44
C GLY A 98 -7.92 13.10 -7.98
N VAL A 99 -6.97 12.38 -7.41
CA VAL A 99 -6.98 11.96 -6.00
C VAL A 99 -6.40 13.07 -5.14
N ASN A 100 -7.19 13.58 -4.18
CA ASN A 100 -6.74 14.57 -3.22
C ASN A 100 -6.27 13.87 -1.93
N VAL A 101 -4.97 13.58 -1.86
CA VAL A 101 -4.35 12.87 -0.73
C VAL A 101 -4.52 13.61 0.59
N ASP A 102 -4.45 14.95 0.61
CA ASP A 102 -4.60 15.74 1.83
C ASP A 102 -6.01 15.65 2.41
N ASN A 103 -7.02 15.69 1.55
CA ASN A 103 -8.41 15.53 1.97
C ASN A 103 -8.65 14.11 2.48
N MET A 104 -8.13 13.10 1.79
CA MET A 104 -8.18 11.69 2.24
C MET A 104 -7.49 11.52 3.60
N ALA A 105 -6.26 11.99 3.74
CA ALA A 105 -5.54 11.91 5.01
C ALA A 105 -6.29 12.59 6.17
N THR A 106 -6.98 13.71 5.88
CA THR A 106 -7.81 14.40 6.88
C THR A 106 -9.01 13.55 7.31
N GLN A 107 -9.67 12.89 6.38
CA GLN A 107 -10.80 11.99 6.69
C GLN A 107 -10.32 10.74 7.42
N ILE A 108 -9.24 10.14 6.96
CA ILE A 108 -8.64 8.94 7.57
C ILE A 108 -8.22 9.23 9.02
N ARG A 109 -7.58 10.39 9.32
CA ARG A 109 -7.24 10.77 10.70
C ARG A 109 -8.47 10.83 11.62
N LYS A 110 -9.61 11.30 11.11
CA LYS A 110 -10.85 11.33 11.90
C LYS A 110 -11.38 9.92 12.20
N GLU A 111 -11.30 9.02 11.24
CA GLU A 111 -11.71 7.63 11.43
C GLU A 111 -10.75 6.89 12.36
N LEU A 112 -9.43 7.05 12.16
CA LEU A 112 -8.42 6.47 13.05
C LEU A 112 -8.62 6.91 14.51
N HIS A 113 -8.94 8.19 14.75
CA HIS A 113 -9.23 8.67 16.11
C HIS A 113 -10.45 7.98 16.74
N LYS A 114 -11.49 7.68 15.96
CA LYS A 114 -12.64 6.90 16.46
C LYS A 114 -12.24 5.46 16.75
N TYR A 115 -11.45 4.85 15.85
CA TYR A 115 -10.98 3.49 16.05
C TYR A 115 -9.96 3.35 17.17
N GLU A 116 -9.19 4.40 17.48
CA GLU A 116 -8.32 4.42 18.66
C GLU A 116 -9.14 4.30 19.96
N ALA A 117 -10.29 4.98 20.05
CA ALA A 117 -11.20 4.80 21.18
C ALA A 117 -11.85 3.40 21.18
N TYR A 118 -12.18 2.86 20.02
CA TYR A 118 -12.76 1.52 19.91
C TYR A 118 -11.75 0.41 20.22
N ALA A 119 -10.47 0.58 19.86
CA ALA A 119 -9.37 -0.34 20.21
C ALA A 119 -9.14 -0.49 21.72
N GLN A 120 -9.66 0.43 22.54
CA GLN A 120 -9.61 0.35 24.00
C GLN A 120 -10.67 -0.60 24.57
N THR A 121 -11.71 -0.93 23.81
CA THR A 121 -12.79 -1.82 24.27
C THR A 121 -12.45 -3.29 24.03
N GLU A 122 -13.05 -4.18 24.82
CA GLU A 122 -12.88 -5.62 24.61
C GLU A 122 -13.43 -6.07 23.24
N GLU A 123 -14.56 -5.49 22.79
CA GLU A 123 -15.15 -5.79 21.49
C GLU A 123 -14.21 -5.40 20.35
N GLY A 124 -13.51 -4.26 20.47
CA GLY A 124 -12.52 -3.82 19.46
C GLY A 124 -11.33 -4.79 19.39
N LYS A 125 -10.85 -5.26 20.53
CA LYS A 125 -9.77 -6.25 20.61
C LYS A 125 -10.18 -7.58 20.01
N GLU A 126 -11.33 -8.13 20.41
CA GLU A 126 -11.88 -9.37 19.87
C GLU A 126 -12.06 -9.29 18.35
N LEU A 127 -12.50 -8.14 17.83
CA LEU A 127 -12.67 -7.93 16.40
C LEU A 127 -11.33 -7.96 15.67
N ILE A 128 -10.29 -7.31 16.18
CA ILE A 128 -8.95 -7.37 15.61
C ILE A 128 -8.46 -8.82 15.56
N GLU A 129 -8.50 -9.52 16.70
CA GLU A 129 -7.98 -10.88 16.84
C GLU A 129 -8.71 -11.89 15.94
N SER A 130 -10.02 -11.76 15.83
CA SER A 130 -10.84 -12.71 15.06
C SER A 130 -10.84 -12.45 13.56
N SER A 131 -10.67 -11.19 13.11
CA SER A 131 -10.98 -10.82 11.74
C SER A 131 -9.77 -10.36 10.93
N PHE A 132 -8.72 -9.84 11.58
CA PHE A 132 -7.60 -9.23 10.87
C PHE A 132 -6.86 -10.20 9.94
N LEU A 133 -6.41 -11.35 10.47
CA LEU A 133 -5.68 -12.33 9.66
C LEU A 133 -6.53 -12.90 8.53
N ALA A 134 -7.82 -13.16 8.80
CA ALA A 134 -8.73 -13.67 7.79
C ALA A 134 -8.93 -12.67 6.63
N LYS A 135 -9.03 -11.36 6.94
CA LYS A 135 -9.12 -10.31 5.91
C LYS A 135 -7.79 -10.16 5.18
N LEU A 136 -6.67 -10.20 5.88
CA LEU A 136 -5.34 -10.10 5.29
C LEU A 136 -5.05 -11.25 4.31
N ASP A 137 -5.46 -12.48 4.62
CA ASP A 137 -5.29 -13.65 3.75
C ASP A 137 -6.17 -13.61 2.49
N GLN A 138 -7.26 -12.84 2.50
CA GLN A 138 -8.08 -12.62 1.31
C GLN A 138 -7.40 -11.69 0.30
N LEU A 139 -6.44 -10.88 0.74
CA LEU A 139 -5.67 -10.03 -0.15
C LEU A 139 -4.69 -10.89 -0.96
N ARG A 140 -4.88 -10.91 -2.27
CA ARG A 140 -3.97 -11.60 -3.20
C ARG A 140 -2.67 -10.83 -3.47
N SER A 141 -2.52 -9.67 -2.85
CA SER A 141 -1.39 -8.78 -3.02
C SER A 141 -0.29 -9.09 -2.02
N ALA A 142 0.95 -9.06 -2.47
CA ALA A 142 2.13 -8.93 -1.63
C ALA A 142 2.70 -7.53 -1.89
N GLY A 143 2.78 -6.69 -0.87
CA GLY A 143 3.31 -5.33 -1.00
C GLY A 143 3.77 -4.80 0.35
N TYR A 144 4.60 -3.77 0.31
CA TYR A 144 5.24 -3.18 1.48
C TYR A 144 4.24 -2.83 2.61
N TYR A 145 3.08 -2.25 2.29
CA TYR A 145 2.10 -1.90 3.29
C TYR A 145 1.44 -3.12 3.94
N ILE A 146 1.30 -4.23 3.21
CA ILE A 146 0.81 -5.53 3.75
C ILE A 146 1.81 -6.09 4.75
N ASP A 147 3.10 -5.97 4.46
CA ASP A 147 4.16 -6.39 5.37
C ASP A 147 4.17 -5.52 6.63
N LEU A 148 4.00 -4.19 6.49
CA LEU A 148 3.81 -3.27 7.63
C LEU A 148 2.59 -3.63 8.48
N LEU A 149 1.44 -3.94 7.87
CA LEU A 149 0.25 -4.37 8.60
C LEU A 149 0.51 -5.66 9.38
N ARG A 150 1.26 -6.61 8.81
CA ARG A 150 1.66 -7.84 9.50
C ARG A 150 2.59 -7.56 10.68
N GLU A 151 3.53 -6.63 10.54
CA GLU A 151 4.41 -6.21 11.60
C GLU A 151 3.63 -5.52 12.73
N LEU A 152 2.77 -4.57 12.40
CA LEU A 152 1.90 -3.90 13.37
C LEU A 152 1.02 -4.91 14.13
N TYR A 153 0.43 -5.89 13.43
CA TYR A 153 -0.35 -6.92 14.08
C TYR A 153 0.50 -7.82 15.01
N ARG A 154 1.72 -8.18 14.59
CA ARG A 154 2.65 -8.95 15.43
C ARG A 154 3.00 -8.20 16.71
N ASP A 155 3.31 -6.91 16.58
CA ASP A 155 3.60 -6.06 17.71
C ASP A 155 2.39 -5.94 18.65
N TYR A 156 1.20 -5.70 18.09
CA TYR A 156 -0.06 -5.65 18.83
C TYR A 156 -0.33 -6.96 19.59
N ALA A 157 -0.23 -8.10 18.93
CA ALA A 157 -0.48 -9.42 19.50
C ALA A 157 0.57 -9.84 20.54
N SER A 158 1.75 -9.21 20.56
CA SER A 158 2.78 -9.49 21.56
C SER A 158 2.35 -9.16 23.00
N GLY A 159 1.41 -8.23 23.18
CA GLY A 159 0.95 -7.74 24.47
C GLY A 159 2.02 -6.99 25.27
N GLN A 160 3.15 -6.61 24.67
CA GLN A 160 4.29 -6.00 25.35
C GLN A 160 4.37 -4.48 25.13
N LEU A 161 3.47 -3.93 24.34
CA LEU A 161 3.48 -2.50 24.00
C LEU A 161 2.90 -1.64 25.15
N PRO A 162 3.39 -0.40 25.30
CA PRO A 162 2.71 0.60 26.08
C PRO A 162 1.27 0.79 25.60
N ALA A 163 0.33 1.03 26.52
CA ALA A 163 -1.09 1.13 26.18
C ALA A 163 -1.38 2.15 25.06
N ALA A 164 -0.69 3.30 25.07
CA ALA A 164 -0.86 4.31 24.03
C ALA A 164 -0.47 3.79 22.63
N GLU A 165 0.65 3.07 22.52
CA GLU A 165 1.08 2.47 21.24
C GLU A 165 0.11 1.37 20.81
N GLN A 166 -0.35 0.54 21.76
CA GLN A 166 -1.32 -0.52 21.47
C GLN A 166 -2.62 0.02 20.88
N TYR A 167 -3.13 1.15 21.40
CA TYR A 167 -4.36 1.77 20.91
C TYR A 167 -4.17 2.40 19.53
N VAL A 168 -3.04 3.05 19.31
CA VAL A 168 -2.69 3.63 18.00
C VAL A 168 -2.55 2.53 16.94
N ILE A 169 -1.84 1.45 17.23
CA ILE A 169 -1.74 0.30 16.31
C ILE A 169 -3.12 -0.33 16.11
N GLY A 170 -3.87 -0.55 17.18
CA GLY A 170 -5.23 -1.09 17.11
C GLY A 170 -6.14 -0.27 16.19
N SER A 171 -5.98 1.06 16.13
CA SER A 171 -6.74 1.91 15.23
C SER A 171 -6.48 1.61 13.76
N ALA A 172 -5.22 1.36 13.36
CA ALA A 172 -4.88 0.96 11.99
C ALA A 172 -5.44 -0.42 11.64
N LEU A 173 -5.33 -1.37 12.57
CA LEU A 173 -5.84 -2.72 12.37
C LEU A 173 -7.38 -2.73 12.24
N LEU A 174 -8.07 -1.94 13.07
CA LEU A 174 -9.53 -1.75 12.98
C LEU A 174 -9.91 -1.00 11.71
N TYR A 175 -9.15 0.02 11.31
CA TYR A 175 -9.36 0.70 10.05
C TYR A 175 -9.34 -0.32 8.91
N PHE A 176 -8.30 -1.12 8.81
CA PHE A 176 -8.18 -2.17 7.80
C PHE A 176 -9.33 -3.20 7.86
N VAL A 177 -9.78 -3.61 9.06
CA VAL A 177 -10.86 -4.61 9.22
C VAL A 177 -12.24 -4.03 8.88
N LEU A 178 -12.51 -2.80 9.33
CA LEU A 178 -13.85 -2.20 9.31
C LEU A 178 -14.09 -1.25 8.15
N SER A 179 -13.03 -0.68 7.54
CA SER A 179 -13.24 0.29 6.49
C SER A 179 -14.02 -0.34 5.34
N ALA A 180 -15.25 0.13 5.19
CA ALA A 180 -15.91 0.13 3.91
C ALA A 180 -15.23 1.30 3.17
N ASP A 181 -14.38 0.94 2.23
CA ASP A 181 -13.45 1.80 1.50
C ASP A 181 -13.95 3.24 1.33
N ILE A 182 -13.17 4.23 1.80
CA ILE A 182 -13.41 5.64 1.48
C ILE A 182 -13.37 5.81 -0.05
N ILE A 183 -12.58 4.98 -0.73
CA ILE A 183 -12.65 4.75 -2.16
C ILE A 183 -13.29 3.37 -2.35
N PRO A 184 -14.53 3.29 -2.88
CA PRO A 184 -15.16 2.00 -3.15
C PRO A 184 -14.27 1.11 -4.02
N ASP A 185 -14.19 -0.19 -3.71
CA ASP A 185 -13.38 -1.20 -4.42
C ASP A 185 -13.55 -1.21 -5.93
N PHE A 186 -14.72 -0.78 -6.43
CA PHE A 186 -14.99 -0.66 -7.85
C PHE A 186 -14.29 0.53 -8.52
N HIS A 187 -13.65 1.44 -7.78
CA HIS A 187 -12.76 2.46 -8.31
C HIS A 187 -11.31 1.95 -8.41
N PHE A 188 -11.15 0.66 -8.68
CA PHE A 188 -9.86 0.13 -9.11
C PHE A 188 -9.20 1.08 -10.15
N PRO A 189 -7.91 1.47 -10.02
CA PRO A 189 -6.87 0.78 -9.25
C PRO A 189 -6.55 1.37 -7.88
N PHE A 190 -7.37 2.23 -7.32
CA PHE A 190 -7.10 3.00 -6.10
C PHE A 190 -7.49 2.28 -4.80
N GLY A 191 -8.11 1.11 -4.86
CA GLY A 191 -8.37 0.27 -3.71
C GLY A 191 -7.10 0.07 -2.88
N TYR A 192 -7.21 0.20 -1.56
CA TYR A 192 -6.11 0.13 -0.57
C TYR A 192 -5.17 1.35 -0.46
N ILE A 193 -5.34 2.43 -1.24
CA ILE A 193 -4.56 3.66 -1.02
C ILE A 193 -4.91 4.29 0.32
N ASP A 194 -6.17 4.27 0.70
CA ASP A 194 -6.65 4.76 2.00
C ASP A 194 -6.09 3.93 3.16
N ASP A 195 -6.03 2.60 3.03
CA ASP A 195 -5.36 1.73 4.00
C ASP A 195 -3.87 2.06 4.13
N ALA A 196 -3.19 2.29 3.02
CA ALA A 196 -1.77 2.67 3.02
C ALA A 196 -1.55 4.03 3.69
N ILE A 197 -2.42 5.01 3.43
CA ILE A 197 -2.39 6.32 4.10
C ILE A 197 -2.67 6.15 5.59
N ALA A 198 -3.62 5.28 5.98
CA ALA A 198 -3.93 5.01 7.37
C ALA A 198 -2.72 4.43 8.13
N VAL A 199 -2.07 3.42 7.55
CA VAL A 199 -0.85 2.82 8.11
C VAL A 199 0.25 3.87 8.26
N GLN A 200 0.45 4.72 7.25
CA GLN A 200 1.45 5.76 7.29
C GLN A 200 1.21 6.78 8.41
N ILE A 201 -0.04 7.25 8.56
CA ILE A 201 -0.42 8.17 9.64
C ILE A 201 -0.13 7.54 11.00
N VAL A 202 -0.44 6.25 11.17
CA VAL A 202 -0.18 5.52 12.41
C VAL A 202 1.32 5.38 12.68
N MET A 203 2.12 5.09 11.67
CA MET A 203 3.58 5.03 11.81
C MET A 203 4.17 6.36 12.28
N GLU A 204 3.74 7.48 11.68
CA GLU A 204 4.14 8.83 12.10
C GLU A 204 3.75 9.11 13.57
N GLN A 205 2.54 8.70 13.96
CA GLN A 205 2.05 8.88 15.34
C GLN A 205 2.83 8.04 16.34
N LEU A 206 3.17 6.78 16.01
CA LEU A 206 4.00 5.91 16.83
C LEU A 206 5.41 6.48 17.04
N GLU A 207 6.03 7.03 15.97
CA GLU A 207 7.33 7.69 16.14
C GLU A 207 7.28 8.88 17.10
N LEU A 208 6.23 9.70 17.02
CA LEU A 208 6.06 10.83 17.93
C LEU A 208 5.89 10.36 19.39
N LEU A 209 5.12 9.30 19.63
CA LEU A 209 4.95 8.72 20.96
C LEU A 209 6.28 8.22 21.53
N ARG A 210 7.04 7.46 20.71
CA ARG A 210 8.34 6.89 21.11
C ARG A 210 9.43 7.93 21.39
N ARG A 211 9.35 9.09 20.74
CA ARG A 211 10.25 10.23 21.01
C ARG A 211 9.89 11.00 22.28
N SER A 212 8.65 10.88 22.72
CA SER A 212 8.12 11.62 23.88
C SER A 212 8.17 10.80 25.19
N SER A 213 8.48 9.51 25.09
CA SER A 213 8.62 8.55 26.21
C SER A 213 10.08 8.39 26.60
#